data_242962db1e21de5d551b6429bdf20234
#
_entry.id   242962db1e21de5d551b6429bdf20234
#
_cell.length_a   1.000
_cell.length_b   1.000
_cell.length_c   1.000
_cell.angle_alpha   90.00
_cell.angle_beta   90.00
_cell.angle_gamma   90.00
#
_symmetry.space_group_name_H-M   'P 1'
#
loop_
_entity.id
_entity.type
_entity.pdbx_description
1 polymer ?
#
loop_
_entity_poly.entity_id
_entity_poly.type
_entity_poly.pdbx_seq_one_letter_code
_entity_poly.pdbx_strand_id
1 'polypeptide(L)'
;MAFIECKFKSKYTGGETDIIVILPVANGKELFSGKEIYDFEGKFKTLYLFHGLEDDQSSWIRYTNVEHYAIIALVIPRVETSFYTDMAYGHQYFTFVSEELPKFVRAIFPLSDKREDNFVAGMSMGGYGALKLALSKPKEFSAVASFSGSPDMIHELENQQIETNADILFHDFGRPEDAKNSENDLLYILKNLKERNEDIPKIYQFCGDRDFLYKNNQMFKKYADSLGVDVEYEECVGGHEWRLWNLWIKKFIDIIG
;
A
#
# COMPACT_ATOMS: atom_id res chain seq x y z
N MET A 1 -18.67 -12.49 3.32
CA MET A 1 -17.49 -11.72 3.80
C MET A 1 -17.45 -11.75 5.31
N ALA A 2 -16.29 -11.94 5.91
CA ALA A 2 -16.10 -11.70 7.35
C ALA A 2 -15.34 -10.38 7.51
N PHE A 3 -15.91 -9.45 8.26
CA PHE A 3 -15.28 -8.18 8.62
C PHE A 3 -14.78 -8.29 10.06
N ILE A 4 -13.50 -8.05 10.28
CA ILE A 4 -12.82 -8.28 11.55
C ILE A 4 -12.02 -7.04 11.93
N GLU A 5 -12.43 -6.37 12.99
CA GLU A 5 -11.61 -5.36 13.64
C GLU A 5 -10.70 -6.05 14.67
N CYS A 6 -9.42 -5.85 14.54
CA CYS A 6 -8.44 -6.49 15.40
C CYS A 6 -7.51 -5.44 16.02
N LYS A 7 -7.38 -5.52 17.34
CA LYS A 7 -6.46 -4.69 18.10
C LYS A 7 -5.42 -5.56 18.79
N PHE A 8 -4.16 -5.20 18.70
CA PHE A 8 -3.07 -5.93 19.33
C PHE A 8 -1.92 -5.00 19.74
N LYS A 9 -1.04 -5.51 20.58
CA LYS A 9 0.17 -4.78 20.97
C LYS A 9 1.28 -5.01 19.97
N SER A 10 1.71 -3.94 19.34
CA SER A 10 2.83 -3.94 18.42
C SER A 10 4.12 -3.56 19.15
N LYS A 11 5.19 -4.23 18.79
CA LYS A 11 6.54 -3.92 19.25
C LYS A 11 7.07 -2.63 18.64
N TYR A 12 6.60 -2.28 17.44
CA TYR A 12 7.18 -1.22 16.61
C TYR A 12 6.37 0.07 16.59
N THR A 13 5.06 0.02 16.89
CA THR A 13 4.19 1.21 16.90
C THR A 13 4.03 1.84 18.31
N GLY A 14 4.82 1.37 19.27
CA GLY A 14 4.85 1.95 20.63
C GLY A 14 3.67 1.57 21.53
N GLY A 15 2.79 0.66 21.12
CA GLY A 15 1.64 0.30 21.95
C GLY A 15 0.59 -0.56 21.23
N GLU A 16 -0.67 -0.30 21.55
CA GLU A 16 -1.77 -0.94 20.84
C GLU A 16 -1.95 -0.33 19.45
N THR A 17 -2.13 -1.21 18.47
CA THR A 17 -2.42 -0.83 17.08
C THR A 17 -3.68 -1.53 16.58
N ASP A 18 -4.34 -0.91 15.62
CA ASP A 18 -5.58 -1.39 15.03
C ASP A 18 -5.34 -1.84 13.59
N ILE A 19 -5.98 -2.93 13.20
CA ILE A 19 -6.08 -3.36 11.82
C ILE A 19 -7.51 -3.79 11.50
N ILE A 20 -7.90 -3.68 10.23
CA ILE A 20 -9.09 -4.35 9.70
C ILE A 20 -8.65 -5.49 8.81
N VAL A 21 -9.27 -6.66 8.99
CA VAL A 21 -9.10 -7.83 8.12
C VAL A 21 -10.44 -8.19 7.51
N ILE A 22 -10.49 -8.31 6.19
CA ILE A 22 -11.68 -8.78 5.48
C ILE A 22 -11.33 -10.11 4.82
N LEU A 23 -12.11 -11.15 5.13
CA LEU A 23 -11.92 -12.47 4.50
C LEU A 23 -13.07 -12.76 3.53
N PRO A 24 -12.78 -13.26 2.32
CA PRO A 24 -13.76 -13.59 1.30
C PRO A 24 -14.46 -14.92 1.61
N VAL A 25 -15.09 -15.00 2.77
CA VAL A 25 -15.96 -16.12 3.14
C VAL A 25 -17.29 -16.00 2.39
N ALA A 26 -18.12 -17.04 2.47
CA ALA A 26 -19.37 -17.18 1.71
C ALA A 26 -20.18 -15.89 1.56
N ASN A 27 -20.62 -15.59 0.36
CA ASN A 27 -21.58 -14.53 0.08
C ASN A 27 -23.05 -15.02 0.28
N GLY A 28 -24.02 -14.09 0.22
CA GLY A 28 -25.42 -14.41 0.46
C GLY A 28 -26.02 -15.50 -0.44
N LYS A 29 -25.52 -15.68 -1.68
CA LYS A 29 -25.96 -16.74 -2.59
C LYS A 29 -25.37 -18.09 -2.19
N GLU A 30 -24.12 -18.10 -1.76
CA GLU A 30 -23.42 -19.31 -1.32
C GLU A 30 -24.01 -19.85 -0.03
N LEU A 31 -24.48 -18.99 0.90
CA LEU A 31 -25.18 -19.38 2.13
C LEU A 31 -26.39 -20.29 1.89
N PHE A 32 -27.05 -20.13 0.75
CA PHE A 32 -28.25 -20.92 0.38
C PHE A 32 -27.96 -22.00 -0.66
N SER A 33 -26.69 -22.26 -0.98
CA SER A 33 -26.31 -23.23 -2.02
C SER A 33 -26.34 -24.70 -1.58
N GLY A 34 -26.50 -24.96 -0.29
CA GLY A 34 -26.42 -26.30 0.29
C GLY A 34 -24.99 -26.87 0.37
N LYS A 35 -23.96 -26.08 0.03
CA LYS A 35 -22.56 -26.43 0.16
C LYS A 35 -22.03 -26.11 1.56
N GLU A 36 -21.02 -26.84 2.01
CA GLU A 36 -20.23 -26.45 3.21
C GLU A 36 -19.49 -25.13 2.88
N ILE A 37 -19.74 -24.09 3.68
CA ILE A 37 -19.27 -22.74 3.43
C ILE A 37 -18.06 -22.33 4.28
N TYR A 38 -17.68 -23.15 5.26
CA TYR A 38 -16.57 -22.89 6.17
C TYR A 38 -15.44 -23.91 6.02
N ASP A 39 -15.50 -24.78 5.02
CA ASP A 39 -14.42 -25.68 4.66
C ASP A 39 -13.47 -24.98 3.69
N PHE A 40 -12.53 -24.23 4.26
CA PHE A 40 -11.51 -23.52 3.49
C PHE A 40 -10.33 -24.44 3.23
N GLU A 41 -10.34 -25.12 2.09
CA GLU A 41 -9.15 -25.79 1.59
C GLU A 41 -8.15 -24.75 1.06
N GLY A 42 -7.09 -24.48 1.82
CA GLY A 42 -6.00 -23.61 1.38
C GLY A 42 -5.95 -22.26 2.10
N LYS A 43 -5.12 -21.39 1.58
CA LYS A 43 -4.86 -20.05 2.10
C LYS A 43 -5.33 -18.98 1.13
N PHE A 44 -5.86 -17.87 1.64
CA PHE A 44 -6.33 -16.76 0.84
C PHE A 44 -5.16 -15.95 0.25
N LYS A 45 -5.29 -15.54 -1.01
CA LYS A 45 -4.53 -14.42 -1.56
C LYS A 45 -4.80 -13.17 -0.71
N THR A 46 -3.81 -12.30 -0.55
CA THR A 46 -3.89 -11.17 0.38
C THR A 46 -3.48 -9.86 -0.27
N LEU A 47 -4.31 -8.85 -0.13
CA LEU A 47 -4.00 -7.46 -0.45
C LEU A 47 -3.79 -6.66 0.85
N TYR A 48 -2.59 -6.16 1.06
CA TYR A 48 -2.30 -5.15 2.08
C TYR A 48 -2.71 -3.80 1.51
N LEU A 49 -3.67 -3.12 2.16
CA LEU A 49 -4.29 -1.90 1.63
C LEU A 49 -4.03 -0.71 2.55
N PHE A 50 -3.30 0.28 2.07
CA PHE A 50 -2.72 1.37 2.83
C PHE A 50 -3.53 2.66 2.71
N HIS A 51 -3.81 3.31 3.85
CA HIS A 51 -4.54 4.58 3.93
C HIS A 51 -3.64 5.80 3.65
N GLY A 52 -4.24 6.96 3.41
CA GLY A 52 -3.57 8.23 3.18
C GLY A 52 -3.25 9.00 4.46
N LEU A 53 -2.68 10.19 4.27
CA LEU A 53 -2.41 11.13 5.36
C LEU A 53 -3.74 11.54 6.03
N GLU A 54 -3.73 11.70 7.35
CA GLU A 54 -4.90 12.06 8.18
C GLU A 54 -6.03 11.02 8.20
N ASP A 55 -5.84 9.88 7.55
CA ASP A 55 -6.75 8.75 7.54
C ASP A 55 -6.35 7.65 8.55
N ASP A 56 -7.14 6.59 8.61
CA ASP A 56 -6.89 5.41 9.42
C ASP A 56 -7.30 4.11 8.68
N GLN A 57 -7.23 2.98 9.36
CA GLN A 57 -7.59 1.66 8.80
C GLN A 57 -9.06 1.58 8.34
N SER A 58 -9.94 2.49 8.76
CA SER A 58 -11.36 2.47 8.38
C SER A 58 -11.66 3.22 7.08
N SER A 59 -10.75 4.08 6.60
CA SER A 59 -11.03 5.01 5.51
C SER A 59 -11.45 4.32 4.20
N TRP A 60 -10.76 3.25 3.83
CA TRP A 60 -11.14 2.47 2.64
C TRP A 60 -12.55 1.90 2.71
N ILE A 61 -12.98 1.48 3.90
CA ILE A 61 -14.33 0.95 4.12
C ILE A 61 -15.38 2.06 4.09
N ARG A 62 -15.05 3.21 4.69
CA ARG A 62 -15.97 4.35 4.82
C ARG A 62 -16.22 5.09 3.50
N TYR A 63 -15.22 5.15 2.63
CA TYR A 63 -15.26 5.99 1.43
C TYR A 63 -15.33 5.22 0.12
N THR A 64 -15.24 3.88 0.17
CA THR A 64 -15.32 3.02 -1.02
C THR A 64 -16.23 1.82 -0.80
N ASN A 65 -16.43 1.04 -1.86
CA ASN A 65 -17.13 -0.24 -1.78
C ASN A 65 -16.13 -1.42 -1.74
N VAL A 66 -14.94 -1.22 -1.18
CA VAL A 66 -13.85 -2.20 -1.23
C VAL A 66 -14.23 -3.55 -0.59
N GLU A 67 -15.01 -3.54 0.50
CA GLU A 67 -15.51 -4.77 1.10
C GLU A 67 -16.37 -5.58 0.11
N HIS A 68 -17.21 -4.89 -0.68
CA HIS A 68 -18.03 -5.54 -1.70
C HIS A 68 -17.23 -6.06 -2.90
N TYR A 69 -16.12 -5.42 -3.22
CA TYR A 69 -15.25 -5.83 -4.32
C TYR A 69 -14.31 -6.97 -3.95
N ALA A 70 -14.03 -7.17 -2.67
CA ALA A 70 -13.01 -8.08 -2.20
C ALA A 70 -13.36 -9.54 -2.51
N ILE A 71 -12.59 -10.15 -3.40
CA ILE A 71 -12.60 -11.59 -3.71
C ILE A 71 -11.37 -12.30 -3.15
N ILE A 72 -10.48 -11.54 -2.52
CA ILE A 72 -9.27 -11.96 -1.81
C ILE A 72 -9.29 -11.36 -0.40
N ALA A 73 -8.42 -11.82 0.49
CA ALA A 73 -8.31 -11.22 1.82
C ALA A 73 -7.73 -9.80 1.74
N LEU A 74 -8.29 -8.88 2.53
CA LEU A 74 -7.74 -7.54 2.71
C LEU A 74 -7.18 -7.40 4.12
N VAL A 75 -6.02 -6.77 4.23
CA VAL A 75 -5.38 -6.38 5.50
C VAL A 75 -5.12 -4.89 5.47
N ILE A 76 -5.80 -4.14 6.33
CA ILE A 76 -5.76 -2.67 6.35
C ILE A 76 -5.20 -2.22 7.70
N PRO A 77 -3.90 -1.88 7.78
CA PRO A 77 -3.28 -1.43 9.02
C PRO A 77 -3.52 0.05 9.29
N ARG A 78 -3.48 0.44 10.56
CA ARG A 78 -3.33 1.82 11.01
C ARG A 78 -1.84 2.15 11.18
N VAL A 79 -1.38 3.25 10.56
CA VAL A 79 0.03 3.68 10.62
C VAL A 79 0.18 5.18 10.90
N GLU A 80 -0.87 5.82 11.40
CA GLU A 80 -0.87 7.27 11.67
C GLU A 80 -0.42 8.08 10.43
N THR A 81 0.35 9.15 10.65
CA THR A 81 0.89 10.03 9.60
C THR A 81 2.34 9.71 9.24
N SER A 82 2.75 8.46 9.32
CA SER A 82 4.17 8.01 9.28
C SER A 82 4.78 7.85 7.90
N PHE A 83 4.05 8.09 6.82
CA PHE A 83 4.47 7.73 5.45
C PHE A 83 5.00 6.28 5.34
N TYR A 84 4.56 5.38 6.21
CA TYR A 84 5.04 3.99 6.22
C TYR A 84 6.57 3.89 6.33
N THR A 85 7.19 4.81 7.10
CA THR A 85 8.63 4.82 7.34
C THR A 85 8.95 4.32 8.75
N ASP A 86 10.18 3.89 8.97
CA ASP A 86 10.75 3.93 10.30
C ASP A 86 11.13 5.39 10.54
N MET A 87 10.28 6.11 11.28
CA MET A 87 10.33 7.56 11.38
C MET A 87 11.67 8.01 11.96
N ALA A 88 12.24 9.07 11.42
CA ALA A 88 13.47 9.65 11.96
C ALA A 88 13.30 10.09 13.44
N TYR A 89 12.10 10.56 13.80
CA TYR A 89 11.76 10.99 15.16
C TYR A 89 10.40 10.42 15.58
N GLY A 90 10.28 9.08 15.60
CA GLY A 90 9.02 8.44 15.96
C GLY A 90 9.09 6.93 16.03
N HIS A 91 8.01 6.27 15.64
CA HIS A 91 7.87 4.83 15.66
C HIS A 91 8.35 4.17 14.37
N GLN A 92 8.49 2.84 14.39
CA GLN A 92 9.04 2.06 13.27
C GLN A 92 7.92 1.44 12.43
N TYR A 93 7.18 2.29 11.70
CA TYR A 93 6.02 1.83 10.94
C TYR A 93 6.38 1.02 9.70
N PHE A 94 7.55 1.26 9.08
CA PHE A 94 8.02 0.41 7.99
C PHE A 94 8.33 -1.01 8.48
N THR A 95 9.05 -1.13 9.58
CA THR A 95 9.34 -2.44 10.21
C THR A 95 8.04 -3.12 10.65
N PHE A 96 7.06 -2.36 11.15
CA PHE A 96 5.73 -2.89 11.48
C PHE A 96 5.05 -3.51 10.25
N VAL A 97 4.88 -2.77 9.15
CA VAL A 97 4.15 -3.28 7.97
C VAL A 97 4.92 -4.31 7.17
N SER A 98 6.25 -4.30 7.21
CA SER A 98 7.10 -5.21 6.44
C SER A 98 7.45 -6.51 7.18
N GLU A 99 7.48 -6.51 8.51
CA GLU A 99 7.95 -7.64 9.30
C GLU A 99 6.90 -8.17 10.30
N GLU A 100 6.34 -7.29 11.14
CA GLU A 100 5.46 -7.73 12.23
C GLU A 100 4.06 -8.06 11.73
N LEU A 101 3.46 -7.16 10.97
CA LEU A 101 2.08 -7.31 10.48
C LEU A 101 1.89 -8.58 9.66
N PRO A 102 2.74 -8.91 8.65
CA PRO A 102 2.58 -10.15 7.90
C PRO A 102 2.70 -11.41 8.77
N LYS A 103 3.62 -11.42 9.73
CA LYS A 103 3.78 -12.55 10.66
C LYS A 103 2.55 -12.70 11.57
N PHE A 104 2.05 -11.57 12.10
CA PHE A 104 0.87 -11.56 12.96
C PHE A 104 -0.37 -12.08 12.24
N VAL A 105 -0.70 -11.50 11.07
CA VAL A 105 -1.93 -11.89 10.36
C VAL A 105 -1.88 -13.31 9.82
N ARG A 106 -0.71 -13.81 9.38
CA ARG A 106 -0.54 -15.19 8.92
C ARG A 106 -0.58 -16.23 10.06
N ALA A 107 -0.27 -15.81 11.30
CA ALA A 107 -0.40 -16.68 12.47
C ALA A 107 -1.86 -16.86 12.92
N ILE A 108 -2.74 -15.93 12.62
CA ILE A 108 -4.13 -15.90 13.09
C ILE A 108 -5.12 -16.26 12.00
N PHE A 109 -4.86 -15.81 10.77
CA PHE A 109 -5.75 -15.97 9.61
C PHE A 109 -5.12 -16.91 8.57
N PRO A 110 -5.92 -17.63 7.78
CA PRO A 110 -5.44 -18.55 6.73
C PRO A 110 -4.96 -17.78 5.49
N LEU A 111 -3.93 -16.94 5.63
CA LEU A 111 -3.37 -16.13 4.56
C LEU A 111 -2.15 -16.79 3.92
N SER A 112 -2.01 -16.68 2.61
CA SER A 112 -0.89 -17.24 1.87
C SER A 112 0.41 -16.47 2.14
N ASP A 113 1.52 -17.20 2.20
CA ASP A 113 2.88 -16.68 2.29
C ASP A 113 3.63 -16.74 0.95
N LYS A 114 2.98 -17.20 -0.12
CA LYS A 114 3.58 -17.23 -1.44
C LYS A 114 3.58 -15.84 -2.08
N ARG A 115 4.66 -15.51 -2.76
CA ARG A 115 4.82 -14.21 -3.44
C ARG A 115 3.66 -13.89 -4.39
N GLU A 116 3.28 -14.87 -5.21
CA GLU A 116 2.21 -14.75 -6.22
C GLU A 116 0.82 -14.46 -5.64
N ASP A 117 0.64 -14.72 -4.35
CA ASP A 117 -0.62 -14.51 -3.63
C ASP A 117 -0.64 -13.24 -2.79
N ASN A 118 0.47 -12.47 -2.76
CA ASN A 118 0.60 -11.28 -1.92
C ASN A 118 0.76 -10.02 -2.77
N PHE A 119 -0.08 -9.04 -2.47
CA PHE A 119 -0.20 -7.77 -3.16
C PHE A 119 -0.23 -6.62 -2.15
N VAL A 120 0.16 -5.43 -2.59
CA VAL A 120 0.01 -4.23 -1.78
C VAL A 120 -0.53 -3.09 -2.63
N ALA A 121 -1.40 -2.27 -2.06
CA ALA A 121 -1.88 -1.06 -2.71
C ALA A 121 -2.13 0.04 -1.69
N GLY A 122 -2.19 1.27 -2.15
CA GLY A 122 -2.53 2.40 -1.28
C GLY A 122 -2.74 3.69 -2.03
N MET A 123 -3.32 4.69 -1.35
CA MET A 123 -3.56 5.99 -1.94
C MET A 123 -2.77 7.07 -1.22
N SER A 124 -2.34 8.12 -1.95
CA SER A 124 -1.62 9.27 -1.40
C SER A 124 -0.37 8.81 -0.61
N MET A 125 -0.25 9.15 0.67
CA MET A 125 0.76 8.61 1.59
C MET A 125 0.87 7.07 1.49
N GLY A 126 -0.28 6.37 1.46
CA GLY A 126 -0.33 4.91 1.31
C GLY A 126 0.17 4.43 -0.06
N GLY A 127 0.04 5.24 -1.11
CA GLY A 127 0.60 4.94 -2.43
C GLY A 127 2.13 4.93 -2.43
N TYR A 128 2.74 5.88 -1.71
CA TYR A 128 4.17 5.86 -1.43
C TYR A 128 4.55 4.63 -0.60
N GLY A 129 3.84 4.39 0.51
CA GLY A 129 4.10 3.25 1.39
C GLY A 129 3.98 1.90 0.69
N ALA A 130 2.99 1.74 -0.19
CA ALA A 130 2.80 0.53 -0.98
C ALA A 130 3.99 0.28 -1.93
N LEU A 131 4.42 1.29 -2.68
CA LEU A 131 5.61 1.20 -3.53
C LEU A 131 6.86 0.89 -2.70
N LYS A 132 7.06 1.59 -1.57
CA LYS A 132 8.19 1.35 -0.67
C LYS A 132 8.22 -0.10 -0.21
N LEU A 133 7.10 -0.63 0.30
CA LEU A 133 7.01 -2.00 0.78
C LEU A 133 7.32 -3.01 -0.33
N ALA A 134 6.67 -2.88 -1.49
CA ALA A 134 6.85 -3.82 -2.59
C ALA A 134 8.28 -3.80 -3.16
N LEU A 135 8.87 -2.62 -3.33
CA LEU A 135 10.24 -2.48 -3.86
C LEU A 135 11.31 -2.88 -2.84
N SER A 136 11.06 -2.69 -1.55
CA SER A 136 11.99 -3.14 -0.49
C SER A 136 11.90 -4.64 -0.20
N LYS A 137 10.74 -5.27 -0.49
CA LYS A 137 10.48 -6.70 -0.28
C LYS A 137 10.02 -7.40 -1.58
N PRO A 138 10.80 -7.31 -2.68
CA PRO A 138 10.35 -7.77 -4.01
C PRO A 138 10.10 -9.28 -4.07
N LYS A 139 10.65 -10.05 -3.13
CA LYS A 139 10.43 -11.50 -3.02
C LYS A 139 9.14 -11.88 -2.29
N GLU A 140 8.48 -10.91 -1.65
CA GLU A 140 7.26 -11.14 -0.89
C GLU A 140 5.98 -10.71 -1.64
N PHE A 141 6.11 -9.78 -2.60
CA PHE A 141 4.97 -9.22 -3.33
C PHE A 141 5.12 -9.43 -4.82
N SER A 142 4.03 -9.84 -5.49
CA SER A 142 4.00 -10.03 -6.95
C SER A 142 3.53 -8.78 -7.70
N ALA A 143 2.68 -7.96 -7.08
CA ALA A 143 2.22 -6.71 -7.66
C ALA A 143 1.96 -5.63 -6.60
N VAL A 144 2.05 -4.37 -7.05
CA VAL A 144 1.78 -3.18 -6.27
C VAL A 144 0.94 -2.19 -7.06
N ALA A 145 -0.02 -1.52 -6.39
CA ALA A 145 -0.74 -0.39 -6.97
C ALA A 145 -0.58 0.88 -6.14
N SER A 146 -0.27 1.99 -6.79
CA SER A 146 -0.20 3.33 -6.20
C SER A 146 -1.28 4.22 -6.80
N PHE A 147 -2.21 4.69 -5.97
CA PHE A 147 -3.29 5.58 -6.37
C PHE A 147 -2.96 7.01 -5.90
N SER A 148 -2.65 7.91 -6.81
CA SER A 148 -2.26 9.29 -6.47
C SER A 148 -1.15 9.33 -5.40
N GLY A 149 -0.18 8.44 -5.47
CA GLY A 149 0.92 8.38 -4.50
C GLY A 149 1.91 9.52 -4.68
N SER A 150 2.86 9.63 -3.74
CA SER A 150 4.01 10.54 -3.84
C SER A 150 5.31 9.74 -3.99
N PRO A 151 5.55 9.08 -5.15
CA PRO A 151 6.68 8.18 -5.31
C PRO A 151 8.06 8.86 -5.31
N ASP A 152 8.15 10.14 -5.66
CA ASP A 152 9.39 10.93 -5.55
C ASP A 152 9.30 11.84 -4.32
N MET A 153 9.44 11.23 -3.13
CA MET A 153 9.39 11.95 -1.87
C MET A 153 10.60 12.86 -1.66
N ILE A 154 11.75 12.53 -2.25
CA ILE A 154 12.94 13.41 -2.15
C ILE A 154 12.67 14.75 -2.82
N HIS A 155 12.01 14.73 -3.98
CA HIS A 155 11.59 15.96 -4.65
C HIS A 155 10.63 16.80 -3.80
N GLU A 156 9.67 16.17 -3.11
CA GLU A 156 8.74 16.84 -2.20
C GLU A 156 9.46 17.49 -1.01
N LEU A 157 10.42 16.78 -0.41
CA LEU A 157 11.22 17.26 0.71
C LEU A 157 12.12 18.45 0.30
N GLU A 158 12.78 18.38 -0.87
CA GLU A 158 13.68 19.42 -1.35
C GLU A 158 12.93 20.70 -1.78
N ASN A 159 11.70 20.57 -2.29
CA ASN A 159 10.93 21.70 -2.84
C ASN A 159 9.83 22.21 -1.91
N GLN A 160 9.64 21.59 -0.74
CA GLN A 160 8.61 21.97 0.23
C GLN A 160 7.22 22.14 -0.40
N GLN A 161 6.89 21.33 -1.41
CA GLN A 161 5.61 21.45 -2.15
C GLN A 161 4.40 21.06 -1.28
N ILE A 162 4.63 20.34 -0.18
CA ILE A 162 3.62 20.01 0.82
C ILE A 162 3.78 20.98 2.01
N GLU A 163 3.57 22.27 1.79
CA GLU A 163 3.76 23.34 2.79
C GLU A 163 3.01 23.09 4.12
N THR A 164 1.83 22.47 4.05
CA THR A 164 0.99 22.20 5.25
C THR A 164 1.51 21.06 6.12
N ASN A 165 2.50 20.28 5.66
CA ASN A 165 2.96 19.06 6.34
C ASN A 165 4.47 19.01 6.59
N ALA A 166 5.16 20.16 6.53
CA ALA A 166 6.62 20.22 6.68
C ALA A 166 7.13 19.57 7.98
N ASP A 167 6.43 19.78 9.09
CA ASP A 167 6.79 19.19 10.37
C ASP A 167 6.62 17.66 10.36
N ILE A 168 5.53 17.17 9.77
CA ILE A 168 5.28 15.73 9.61
C ILE A 168 6.39 15.10 8.78
N LEU A 169 6.69 15.67 7.63
CA LEU A 169 7.75 15.16 6.74
C LEU A 169 9.12 15.16 7.43
N PHE A 170 9.42 16.19 8.22
CA PHE A 170 10.67 16.23 8.99
C PHE A 170 10.71 15.14 10.07
N HIS A 171 9.60 14.89 10.77
CA HIS A 171 9.52 13.83 11.77
C HIS A 171 9.66 12.44 11.14
N ASP A 172 9.13 12.24 9.94
CA ASP A 172 9.13 10.95 9.26
C ASP A 172 10.46 10.66 8.58
N PHE A 173 11.00 11.62 7.83
CA PHE A 173 12.14 11.43 6.93
C PHE A 173 13.45 12.05 7.44
N GLY A 174 13.39 12.96 8.43
CA GLY A 174 14.53 13.79 8.80
C GLY A 174 14.78 14.87 7.75
N ARG A 175 16.05 15.19 7.51
CA ARG A 175 16.45 16.17 6.48
C ARG A 175 16.46 15.51 5.11
N PRO A 176 16.23 16.26 4.01
CA PRO A 176 16.28 15.72 2.65
C PRO A 176 17.56 14.93 2.33
N GLU A 177 18.71 15.40 2.82
CA GLU A 177 19.99 14.73 2.64
C GLU A 177 20.09 13.38 3.36
N ASP A 178 19.37 13.18 4.47
CA ASP A 178 19.33 11.91 5.21
C ASP A 178 18.42 10.90 4.50
N ALA A 179 17.34 11.35 3.87
CA ALA A 179 16.40 10.52 3.12
C ALA A 179 16.93 10.11 1.73
N LYS A 180 17.74 10.95 1.09
CA LYS A 180 18.29 10.71 -0.25
C LYS A 180 19.24 9.51 -0.30
N ASN A 181 19.07 8.65 -1.29
CA ASN A 181 19.80 7.39 -1.46
C ASN A 181 19.65 6.41 -0.27
N SER A 182 18.62 6.60 0.55
CA SER A 182 18.26 5.69 1.66
C SER A 182 17.15 4.73 1.25
N GLU A 183 16.64 3.98 2.22
CA GLU A 183 15.45 3.13 2.07
C GLU A 183 14.14 3.93 1.88
N ASN A 184 14.19 5.26 2.02
CA ASN A 184 13.06 6.16 1.80
C ASN A 184 13.04 6.75 0.39
N ASP A 185 14.10 6.56 -0.40
CA ASP A 185 14.23 7.03 -1.77
C ASP A 185 13.83 5.93 -2.76
N LEU A 186 12.58 5.97 -3.23
CA LEU A 186 12.04 4.92 -4.11
C LEU A 186 12.75 4.88 -5.48
N LEU A 187 13.22 6.02 -5.98
CA LEU A 187 13.97 6.07 -7.23
C LEU A 187 15.30 5.34 -7.09
N TYR A 188 15.98 5.54 -5.97
CA TYR A 188 17.20 4.84 -5.62
C TYR A 188 16.99 3.33 -5.44
N ILE A 189 15.92 2.93 -4.73
CA ILE A 189 15.58 1.50 -4.56
C ILE A 189 15.31 0.86 -5.92
N LEU A 190 14.47 1.48 -6.76
CA LEU A 190 14.11 0.96 -8.07
C LEU A 190 15.33 0.77 -8.98
N LYS A 191 16.24 1.78 -8.99
CA LYS A 191 17.50 1.69 -9.70
C LYS A 191 18.36 0.51 -9.23
N ASN A 192 18.52 0.36 -7.91
CA ASN A 192 19.31 -0.73 -7.34
C ASN A 192 18.76 -2.11 -7.66
N LEU A 193 17.42 -2.29 -7.61
CA LEU A 193 16.78 -3.54 -8.01
C LEU A 193 17.08 -3.88 -9.47
N LYS A 194 16.98 -2.88 -10.35
CA LYS A 194 17.29 -3.07 -11.78
C LYS A 194 18.75 -3.41 -12.03
N GLU A 195 19.69 -2.71 -11.38
CA GLU A 195 21.12 -2.96 -11.52
C GLU A 195 21.53 -4.34 -11.00
N ARG A 196 20.83 -4.84 -9.97
CA ARG A 196 21.04 -6.19 -9.42
C ARG A 196 20.28 -7.27 -10.17
N ASN A 197 19.51 -6.91 -11.20
CA ASN A 197 18.65 -7.81 -11.95
C ASN A 197 17.71 -8.63 -11.04
N GLU A 198 17.18 -7.98 -10.01
CA GLU A 198 16.17 -8.58 -9.12
C GLU A 198 14.79 -8.57 -9.77
N ASP A 199 13.95 -9.52 -9.36
CA ASP A 199 12.58 -9.66 -9.87
C ASP A 199 11.67 -8.58 -9.26
N ILE A 200 11.45 -7.49 -10.00
CA ILE A 200 10.64 -6.35 -9.58
C ILE A 200 9.16 -6.73 -9.62
N PRO A 201 8.36 -6.45 -8.56
CA PRO A 201 6.92 -6.63 -8.60
C PRO A 201 6.26 -5.83 -9.73
N LYS A 202 5.16 -6.35 -10.29
CA LYS A 202 4.41 -5.61 -11.31
C LYS A 202 3.85 -4.33 -10.71
N ILE A 203 4.17 -3.19 -11.33
CA ILE A 203 3.79 -1.87 -10.82
C ILE A 203 2.61 -1.31 -11.59
N TYR A 204 1.55 -0.97 -10.87
CA TYR A 204 0.39 -0.25 -11.38
C TYR A 204 0.36 1.14 -10.73
N GLN A 205 0.25 2.17 -11.54
CA GLN A 205 0.23 3.55 -11.07
C GLN A 205 -0.95 4.30 -11.68
N PHE A 206 -1.73 4.94 -10.82
CA PHE A 206 -2.94 5.67 -11.19
C PHE A 206 -2.90 7.07 -10.63
N CYS A 207 -3.25 8.09 -11.43
CA CYS A 207 -3.30 9.46 -10.97
C CYS A 207 -4.34 10.28 -11.74
N GLY A 208 -5.07 11.17 -11.04
CA GLY A 208 -5.95 12.13 -11.70
C GLY A 208 -5.14 13.23 -12.43
N ASP A 209 -5.62 13.69 -13.59
CA ASP A 209 -4.93 14.70 -14.39
C ASP A 209 -4.90 16.11 -13.76
N ARG A 210 -5.72 16.30 -12.70
CA ARG A 210 -5.81 17.54 -11.90
C ARG A 210 -5.35 17.33 -10.45
N ASP A 211 -4.72 16.19 -10.17
CA ASP A 211 -4.17 15.89 -8.86
C ASP A 211 -2.91 16.74 -8.61
N PHE A 212 -2.75 17.26 -7.39
CA PHE A 212 -1.57 18.05 -7.04
C PHE A 212 -0.28 17.21 -7.11
N LEU A 213 -0.37 15.87 -6.97
CA LEU A 213 0.74 14.93 -7.14
C LEU A 213 0.91 14.43 -8.59
N TYR A 214 0.14 14.96 -9.55
CA TYR A 214 0.21 14.50 -10.95
C TYR A 214 1.63 14.56 -11.51
N LYS A 215 2.34 15.68 -11.33
CA LYS A 215 3.72 15.85 -11.82
C LYS A 215 4.68 14.84 -11.18
N ASN A 216 4.54 14.60 -9.87
CA ASN A 216 5.36 13.63 -9.13
C ASN A 216 5.16 12.21 -9.70
N ASN A 217 3.91 11.82 -9.99
CA ASN A 217 3.57 10.54 -10.61
C ASN A 217 4.15 10.41 -12.02
N GLN A 218 4.08 11.46 -12.85
CA GLN A 218 4.67 11.50 -14.19
C GLN A 218 6.21 11.36 -14.15
N MET A 219 6.86 11.99 -13.18
CA MET A 219 8.31 11.91 -13.02
C MET A 219 8.75 10.49 -12.67
N PHE A 220 8.06 9.83 -11.76
CA PHE A 220 8.34 8.43 -11.40
C PHE A 220 8.16 7.50 -12.61
N LYS A 221 7.04 7.61 -13.34
CA LYS A 221 6.80 6.82 -14.56
C LYS A 221 7.93 7.00 -15.57
N LYS A 222 8.28 8.25 -15.87
CA LYS A 222 9.36 8.57 -16.81
C LYS A 222 10.71 8.01 -16.35
N TYR A 223 10.99 8.04 -15.05
CA TYR A 223 12.21 7.49 -14.50
C TYR A 223 12.24 5.96 -14.62
N ALA A 224 11.16 5.29 -14.26
CA ALA A 224 11.02 3.84 -14.43
C ALA A 224 11.22 3.40 -15.88
N ASP A 225 10.61 4.12 -16.84
CA ASP A 225 10.81 3.88 -18.27
C ASP A 225 12.27 4.01 -18.69
N SER A 226 12.99 5.02 -18.15
CA SER A 226 14.41 5.22 -18.46
C SER A 226 15.31 4.07 -17.98
N LEU A 227 14.85 3.34 -16.97
CA LEU A 227 15.50 2.13 -16.44
C LEU A 227 15.04 0.85 -17.17
N GLY A 228 14.06 0.95 -18.07
CA GLY A 228 13.42 -0.21 -18.70
C GLY A 228 12.61 -1.04 -17.68
N VAL A 229 12.00 -0.39 -16.69
CA VAL A 229 11.06 -0.99 -15.75
C VAL A 229 9.65 -0.68 -16.22
N ASP A 230 8.86 -1.73 -16.43
CA ASP A 230 7.47 -1.60 -16.88
C ASP A 230 6.57 -1.14 -15.72
N VAL A 231 5.87 -0.02 -15.93
CA VAL A 231 4.84 0.51 -15.03
C VAL A 231 3.56 0.68 -15.82
N GLU A 232 2.52 -0.06 -15.46
CA GLU A 232 1.19 0.18 -16.02
C GLU A 232 0.62 1.48 -15.44
N TYR A 233 0.71 2.56 -16.21
CA TYR A 233 0.23 3.88 -15.82
C TYR A 233 -1.11 4.21 -16.44
N GLU A 234 -2.05 4.65 -15.61
CA GLU A 234 -3.36 5.11 -16.05
C GLU A 234 -3.73 6.43 -15.38
N GLU A 235 -4.31 7.33 -16.17
CA GLU A 235 -4.85 8.59 -15.69
C GLU A 235 -6.29 8.80 -16.14
N CYS A 236 -7.02 9.60 -15.42
CA CYS A 236 -8.34 10.06 -15.82
C CYS A 236 -8.63 11.45 -15.26
N VAL A 237 -9.70 12.06 -15.79
CA VAL A 237 -10.13 13.39 -15.36
C VAL A 237 -10.56 13.39 -13.90
N GLY A 238 -9.83 14.13 -13.06
CA GLY A 238 -10.14 14.33 -11.64
C GLY A 238 -8.92 14.71 -10.83
N GLY A 239 -9.15 15.01 -9.55
CA GLY A 239 -8.14 15.43 -8.58
C GLY A 239 -7.77 14.33 -7.59
N HIS A 240 -7.31 14.75 -6.42
CA HIS A 240 -6.93 13.91 -5.30
C HIS A 240 -8.19 13.50 -4.51
N GLU A 241 -8.92 12.47 -4.99
CA GLU A 241 -10.28 12.22 -4.52
C GLU A 241 -10.67 10.74 -4.44
N TRP A 242 -11.46 10.40 -3.43
CA TRP A 242 -11.97 9.05 -3.15
C TRP A 242 -12.77 8.44 -4.30
N ARG A 243 -13.45 9.24 -5.12
CA ARG A 243 -14.19 8.77 -6.29
C ARG A 243 -13.29 8.00 -7.25
N LEU A 244 -12.07 8.52 -7.50
CA LEU A 244 -11.08 7.87 -8.37
C LEU A 244 -10.46 6.65 -7.69
N TRP A 245 -10.12 6.75 -6.42
CA TRP A 245 -9.52 5.63 -5.68
C TRP A 245 -10.49 4.46 -5.54
N ASN A 246 -11.80 4.71 -5.38
CA ASN A 246 -12.81 3.64 -5.41
C ASN A 246 -12.89 2.93 -6.77
N LEU A 247 -12.75 3.67 -7.87
CA LEU A 247 -12.70 3.09 -9.21
C LEU A 247 -11.45 2.23 -9.42
N TRP A 248 -10.30 2.75 -9.03
CA TRP A 248 -9.00 2.11 -9.26
C TRP A 248 -8.75 0.91 -8.34
N ILE A 249 -9.18 0.96 -7.10
CA ILE A 249 -9.08 -0.22 -6.21
C ILE A 249 -9.92 -1.38 -6.74
N LYS A 250 -11.13 -1.11 -7.27
CA LYS A 250 -11.92 -2.14 -7.92
C LYS A 250 -11.18 -2.75 -9.10
N LYS A 251 -10.64 -1.91 -9.98
CA LYS A 251 -9.87 -2.37 -11.15
C LYS A 251 -8.67 -3.22 -10.74
N PHE A 252 -7.93 -2.78 -9.71
CA PHE A 252 -6.77 -3.53 -9.23
C PHE A 252 -7.16 -4.89 -8.63
N ILE A 253 -8.24 -4.96 -7.84
CA ILE A 253 -8.76 -6.22 -7.32
C ILE A 253 -9.18 -7.16 -8.46
N ASP A 254 -9.83 -6.66 -9.52
CA ASP A 254 -10.20 -7.46 -10.70
C ASP A 254 -8.97 -8.03 -11.46
N ILE A 255 -7.80 -7.36 -11.36
CA ILE A 255 -6.56 -7.81 -12.00
C ILE A 255 -5.87 -8.92 -11.20
N ILE A 256 -5.87 -8.84 -9.88
CA ILE A 256 -5.09 -9.72 -8.99
C ILE A 256 -5.90 -10.89 -8.41
N GLY A 257 -7.21 -10.84 -8.51
CA GLY A 257 -8.19 -11.78 -7.93
C GLY A 257 -8.45 -13.05 -8.73
#